data_7abf0cce2303884019ee01a6fc5e4c5f
#
_entry.id   7abf0cce2303884019ee01a6fc5e4c5f
#
_cell.length_a   1.000
_cell.length_b   1.000
_cell.length_c   1.000
_cell.angle_alpha   90.00
_cell.angle_beta   90.00
_cell.angle_gamma   90.00
#
_symmetry.space_group_name_H-M   'P 1'
#
loop_
_entity.id
_entity.type
_entity.pdbx_description
1 polymer ?
#
loop_
_entity_poly.entity_id
_entity_poly.type
_entity_poly.pdbx_seq_one_letter_code
_entity_poly.pdbx_strand_id
1 'polypeptide(L)'
;MRKRLCWFSILIMLAALKPLIVCDVGAAEGAQPIRIGVLTDSWGPTPGVVGLRDGLKERGYLENRDFVIGVRFTQGDIAALPQAARELVVQGVDILFTANPAAAKAAQLATNRIPIVFYGAGDPVGLGLIKSFARPGGNITGVTDLDLELDGKRLEIFKEMMPGLTRVLLPYDKSETFSAAQANIYRESARRLKIVLNEKAVATQKEAQATFDSINKNDVQGIVVPRSLSFNIPGLAVEAMSKKRIPTMFFGPWYVDQGGFASYGPDFYKSGRQAARLVDKIMKGTDPREIPVEVNNNIEFVVNLKAATAIGIKIVPEVLYRANRVIR
;
A
#
# COMPACT_ATOMS: atom_id res chain seq x y z
N MET A 1 -73.07 -43.96 -71.22
CA MET A 1 -72.76 -43.05 -70.13
C MET A 1 -71.28 -43.23 -69.74
N ARG A 2 -70.35 -42.42 -70.27
CA ARG A 2 -68.91 -42.57 -70.15
C ARG A 2 -68.35 -41.41 -69.32
N LYS A 3 -67.76 -41.70 -68.19
CA LYS A 3 -66.98 -40.75 -67.37
C LYS A 3 -65.55 -40.69 -67.88
N ARG A 4 -65.10 -39.49 -68.28
CA ARG A 4 -63.72 -39.21 -68.66
C ARG A 4 -62.93 -38.85 -67.42
N LEU A 5 -61.81 -39.55 -67.22
CA LEU A 5 -60.81 -39.27 -66.21
C LEU A 5 -59.81 -38.23 -66.74
N CYS A 6 -59.65 -37.07 -66.04
CA CYS A 6 -58.60 -36.12 -66.29
C CYS A 6 -57.38 -36.44 -65.39
N TRP A 7 -56.24 -36.64 -66.03
CA TRP A 7 -54.95 -36.75 -65.33
C TRP A 7 -54.39 -35.39 -65.13
N PHE A 8 -54.13 -35.03 -63.88
CA PHE A 8 -53.32 -33.85 -63.54
C PHE A 8 -51.92 -34.32 -63.20
N SER A 9 -50.94 -33.91 -63.98
CA SER A 9 -49.51 -34.12 -63.73
C SER A 9 -49.05 -33.12 -62.66
N ILE A 10 -48.64 -33.62 -61.51
CA ILE A 10 -47.99 -32.81 -60.46
C ILE A 10 -46.47 -32.81 -60.74
N LEU A 11 -45.94 -31.63 -61.12
CA LEU A 11 -44.50 -31.36 -61.25
C LEU A 11 -43.93 -31.12 -59.87
N ILE A 12 -43.14 -32.07 -59.35
CA ILE A 12 -42.43 -31.91 -58.10
C ILE A 12 -41.13 -31.10 -58.36
N MET A 13 -41.13 -29.86 -57.93
CA MET A 13 -39.96 -28.99 -57.96
C MET A 13 -39.07 -29.33 -56.75
N LEU A 14 -37.96 -30.06 -56.94
CA LEU A 14 -36.97 -30.31 -55.94
C LEU A 14 -36.17 -28.97 -55.68
N ALA A 15 -36.53 -28.28 -54.58
CA ALA A 15 -35.73 -27.17 -54.09
C ALA A 15 -34.49 -27.73 -53.41
N ALA A 16 -33.33 -27.50 -53.99
CA ALA A 16 -32.03 -27.82 -53.41
C ALA A 16 -31.79 -26.93 -52.17
N LEU A 17 -32.04 -27.48 -50.98
CA LEU A 17 -31.55 -26.86 -49.73
C LEU A 17 -30.02 -26.93 -49.71
N LYS A 18 -29.35 -25.77 -49.89
CA LYS A 18 -27.92 -25.64 -49.56
C LYS A 18 -27.79 -25.70 -48.05
N PRO A 19 -26.89 -26.52 -47.48
CA PRO A 19 -26.64 -26.46 -46.04
C PRO A 19 -26.05 -25.09 -45.70
N LEU A 20 -26.73 -24.36 -44.82
CA LEU A 20 -26.11 -23.23 -44.12
C LEU A 20 -24.95 -23.78 -43.30
N ILE A 21 -23.74 -23.49 -43.73
CA ILE A 21 -22.54 -23.65 -42.88
C ILE A 21 -22.70 -22.62 -41.77
N VAL A 22 -23.21 -23.04 -40.64
CA VAL A 22 -23.09 -22.31 -39.38
C VAL A 22 -21.59 -22.37 -39.07
N CYS A 23 -20.84 -21.30 -39.39
CA CYS A 23 -19.55 -21.07 -38.78
C CYS A 23 -19.81 -20.92 -37.29
N ASP A 24 -19.54 -22.00 -36.58
CA ASP A 24 -19.38 -21.96 -35.12
C ASP A 24 -18.21 -20.99 -34.86
N VAL A 25 -18.54 -19.73 -34.61
CA VAL A 25 -17.57 -18.78 -34.08
C VAL A 25 -17.34 -19.28 -32.66
N GLY A 26 -16.39 -20.22 -32.54
CA GLY A 26 -15.90 -20.64 -31.27
C GLY A 26 -15.53 -19.36 -30.52
N ALA A 27 -16.31 -19.02 -29.50
CA ALA A 27 -15.94 -17.98 -28.55
C ALA A 27 -14.54 -18.37 -28.10
N ALA A 28 -13.55 -17.57 -28.51
CA ALA A 28 -12.21 -17.69 -27.98
C ALA A 28 -12.41 -17.67 -26.45
N GLU A 29 -12.10 -18.77 -25.77
CA GLU A 29 -12.06 -18.82 -24.31
C GLU A 29 -11.19 -17.65 -23.90
N GLY A 30 -11.81 -16.57 -23.42
CA GLY A 30 -11.10 -15.37 -23.03
C GLY A 30 -10.08 -15.78 -21.96
N ALA A 31 -8.83 -15.44 -22.17
CA ALA A 31 -7.78 -15.71 -21.20
C ALA A 31 -8.30 -15.30 -19.81
N GLN A 32 -8.16 -16.20 -18.83
CA GLN A 32 -8.62 -15.89 -17.47
C GLN A 32 -7.90 -14.67 -16.94
N PRO A 33 -8.56 -13.78 -16.19
CA PRO A 33 -7.92 -12.60 -15.65
C PRO A 33 -6.78 -12.99 -14.70
N ILE A 34 -5.67 -12.29 -14.79
CA ILE A 34 -4.54 -12.43 -13.86
C ILE A 34 -5.01 -12.11 -12.45
N ARG A 35 -4.77 -13.02 -11.51
CA ARG A 35 -5.19 -12.92 -10.12
C ARG A 35 -4.08 -12.32 -9.29
N ILE A 36 -4.24 -11.06 -8.87
CA ILE A 36 -3.30 -10.34 -8.02
C ILE A 36 -3.77 -10.46 -6.58
N GLY A 37 -3.04 -11.23 -5.77
CA GLY A 37 -3.28 -11.37 -4.34
C GLY A 37 -2.52 -10.30 -3.55
N VAL A 38 -3.23 -9.38 -2.93
CA VAL A 38 -2.63 -8.35 -2.07
C VAL A 38 -2.56 -8.83 -0.64
N LEU A 39 -1.38 -8.72 -0.02
CA LEU A 39 -1.13 -9.01 1.38
C LEU A 39 -0.74 -7.75 2.14
N THR A 40 -1.46 -7.44 3.21
CA THR A 40 -1.22 -6.26 4.04
C THR A 40 -1.75 -6.45 5.46
N ASP A 41 -1.10 -5.83 6.44
CA ASP A 41 -1.57 -5.73 7.81
C ASP A 41 -2.55 -4.58 8.06
N SER A 42 -2.86 -3.81 7.04
CA SER A 42 -3.77 -2.67 7.14
C SER A 42 -5.21 -3.07 7.49
N TRP A 43 -6.00 -2.06 7.87
CA TRP A 43 -7.41 -2.20 8.23
C TRP A 43 -8.38 -2.00 7.06
N GLY A 44 -7.85 -1.59 5.91
CA GLY A 44 -8.64 -1.30 4.72
C GLY A 44 -7.77 -1.00 3.51
N PRO A 45 -8.36 -0.60 2.39
CA PRO A 45 -7.64 -0.30 1.16
C PRO A 45 -6.54 0.72 1.40
N THR A 46 -5.32 0.38 1.01
CA THR A 46 -4.16 1.27 1.12
C THR A 46 -4.01 2.10 -0.15
N PRO A 47 -3.46 3.33 -0.06
CA PRO A 47 -3.21 4.16 -1.24
C PRO A 47 -2.40 3.44 -2.34
N GLY A 48 -1.44 2.60 -1.95
CA GLY A 48 -0.64 1.83 -2.92
C GLY A 48 -1.43 0.79 -3.71
N VAL A 49 -2.45 0.17 -3.10
CA VAL A 49 -3.35 -0.76 -3.81
C VAL A 49 -4.24 -0.01 -4.79
N VAL A 50 -4.74 1.15 -4.40
CA VAL A 50 -5.49 2.04 -5.31
C VAL A 50 -4.59 2.47 -6.47
N GLY A 51 -3.36 2.90 -6.17
CA GLY A 51 -2.37 3.28 -7.18
C GLY A 51 -2.01 2.15 -8.15
N LEU A 52 -1.88 0.90 -7.66
CA LEU A 52 -1.69 -0.28 -8.52
C LEU A 52 -2.85 -0.46 -9.50
N ARG A 53 -4.08 -0.42 -8.99
CA ARG A 53 -5.29 -0.56 -9.82
C ARG A 53 -5.34 0.51 -10.91
N ASP A 54 -5.15 1.75 -10.54
CA ASP A 54 -5.22 2.88 -11.48
C ASP A 54 -4.07 2.83 -12.47
N GLY A 55 -2.86 2.49 -12.02
CA GLY A 55 -1.70 2.32 -12.88
C GLY A 55 -1.83 1.18 -13.90
N LEU A 56 -2.55 0.11 -13.59
CA LEU A 56 -2.88 -0.95 -14.56
C LEU A 56 -3.95 -0.46 -15.55
N LYS A 57 -4.97 0.25 -15.09
CA LYS A 57 -6.00 0.84 -15.98
C LYS A 57 -5.38 1.83 -16.98
N GLU A 58 -4.46 2.68 -16.54
CA GLU A 58 -3.72 3.61 -17.42
C GLU A 58 -2.88 2.89 -18.50
N ARG A 59 -2.51 1.63 -18.27
CA ARG A 59 -1.81 0.76 -19.23
C ARG A 59 -2.76 0.01 -20.16
N GLY A 60 -4.08 0.28 -20.05
CA GLY A 60 -5.11 -0.32 -20.92
C GLY A 60 -5.69 -1.63 -20.41
N TYR A 61 -5.30 -2.09 -19.20
CA TYR A 61 -5.93 -3.27 -18.60
C TYR A 61 -7.27 -2.93 -17.97
N LEU A 62 -8.26 -3.81 -18.16
CA LEU A 62 -9.58 -3.68 -17.56
C LEU A 62 -9.72 -4.65 -16.38
N GLU A 63 -10.08 -4.10 -15.24
CA GLU A 63 -10.38 -4.88 -14.04
C GLU A 63 -11.57 -5.83 -14.30
N ASN A 64 -11.53 -7.04 -13.79
CA ASN A 64 -12.45 -8.16 -14.02
C ASN A 64 -12.44 -8.77 -15.44
N ARG A 65 -11.62 -8.27 -16.36
CA ARG A 65 -11.38 -8.85 -17.67
C ARG A 65 -9.94 -9.32 -17.81
N ASP A 66 -8.99 -8.43 -17.56
CA ASP A 66 -7.56 -8.69 -17.75
C ASP A 66 -6.87 -9.00 -16.41
N PHE A 67 -7.36 -8.43 -15.32
CA PHE A 67 -6.88 -8.70 -13.97
C PHE A 67 -8.00 -8.60 -12.93
N VAL A 68 -7.79 -9.26 -11.79
CA VAL A 68 -8.59 -9.10 -10.57
C VAL A 68 -7.68 -8.89 -9.37
N ILE A 69 -8.09 -8.05 -8.41
CA ILE A 69 -7.35 -7.80 -7.18
C ILE A 69 -8.15 -8.36 -6.00
N GLY A 70 -7.59 -9.36 -5.32
CA GLY A 70 -8.07 -9.86 -4.04
C GLY A 70 -7.17 -9.37 -2.91
N VAL A 71 -7.73 -8.87 -1.82
CA VAL A 71 -6.96 -8.30 -0.70
C VAL A 71 -7.15 -9.11 0.56
N ARG A 72 -6.03 -9.48 1.21
CA ARG A 72 -5.97 -10.07 2.55
C ARG A 72 -5.47 -9.03 3.54
N PHE A 73 -6.38 -8.57 4.39
CA PHE A 73 -6.10 -7.69 5.52
C PHE A 73 -5.93 -8.51 6.79
N THR A 74 -4.85 -8.31 7.54
CA THR A 74 -4.70 -8.94 8.86
C THR A 74 -5.02 -7.98 10.02
N GLN A 75 -5.46 -6.78 9.70
CA GLN A 75 -5.99 -5.80 10.67
C GLN A 75 -5.05 -5.52 11.85
N GLY A 76 -3.77 -5.28 11.55
CA GLY A 76 -2.72 -5.02 12.53
C GLY A 76 -2.08 -6.29 13.11
N ASP A 77 -2.59 -7.47 12.82
CA ASP A 77 -1.98 -8.73 13.26
C ASP A 77 -0.87 -9.16 12.29
N ILE A 78 0.38 -8.78 12.62
CA ILE A 78 1.57 -9.18 11.86
C ILE A 78 1.80 -10.70 11.95
N ALA A 79 1.46 -11.32 13.07
CA ALA A 79 1.67 -12.76 13.27
C ALA A 79 0.77 -13.60 12.34
N ALA A 80 -0.35 -13.05 11.87
CA ALA A 80 -1.23 -13.69 10.91
C ALA A 80 -0.73 -13.62 9.45
N LEU A 81 0.21 -12.73 9.11
CA LEU A 81 0.70 -12.54 7.73
C LEU A 81 1.25 -13.83 7.09
N PRO A 82 2.06 -14.68 7.76
CA PRO A 82 2.55 -15.91 7.15
C PRO A 82 1.43 -16.89 6.76
N GLN A 83 0.38 -16.99 7.57
CA GLN A 83 -0.77 -17.82 7.24
C GLN A 83 -1.57 -17.24 6.07
N ALA A 84 -1.84 -15.94 6.09
CA ALA A 84 -2.53 -15.23 5.01
C ALA A 84 -1.78 -15.32 3.67
N ALA A 85 -0.43 -15.27 3.70
CA ALA A 85 0.39 -15.48 2.51
C ALA A 85 0.21 -16.90 1.93
N ARG A 86 0.26 -17.94 2.79
CA ARG A 86 0.04 -19.33 2.35
C ARG A 86 -1.36 -19.53 1.76
N GLU A 87 -2.38 -18.91 2.35
CA GLU A 87 -3.75 -18.96 1.81
C GLU A 87 -3.85 -18.38 0.42
N LEU A 88 -3.22 -17.23 0.15
CA LEU A 88 -3.17 -16.65 -1.20
C LEU A 88 -2.47 -17.58 -2.19
N VAL A 89 -1.37 -18.22 -1.79
CA VAL A 89 -0.66 -19.22 -2.61
C VAL A 89 -1.57 -20.42 -2.93
N VAL A 90 -2.28 -20.98 -1.95
CA VAL A 90 -3.22 -22.09 -2.14
C VAL A 90 -4.41 -21.70 -3.04
N GLN A 91 -4.89 -20.46 -2.93
CA GLN A 91 -5.92 -19.92 -3.80
C GLN A 91 -5.45 -19.77 -5.26
N GLY A 92 -4.14 -19.95 -5.52
CA GLY A 92 -3.54 -19.92 -6.84
C GLY A 92 -3.54 -18.53 -7.46
N VAL A 93 -3.14 -17.50 -6.68
CA VAL A 93 -2.89 -16.18 -7.27
C VAL A 93 -1.70 -16.22 -8.23
N ASP A 94 -1.72 -15.40 -9.27
CA ASP A 94 -0.66 -15.35 -10.28
C ASP A 94 0.46 -14.40 -9.87
N ILE A 95 0.14 -13.36 -9.09
CA ILE A 95 1.07 -12.37 -8.56
C ILE A 95 0.70 -12.06 -7.11
N LEU A 96 1.70 -12.01 -6.22
CA LEU A 96 1.55 -11.46 -4.87
C LEU A 96 1.99 -10.00 -4.87
N PHE A 97 1.13 -9.12 -4.34
CA PHE A 97 1.43 -7.71 -4.14
C PHE A 97 1.44 -7.39 -2.66
N THR A 98 2.53 -6.81 -2.14
CA THR A 98 2.70 -6.62 -0.69
C THR A 98 2.90 -5.17 -0.31
N ALA A 99 2.27 -4.75 0.78
CA ALA A 99 2.12 -3.34 1.14
C ALA A 99 3.10 -2.83 2.20
N ASN A 100 3.96 -3.69 2.76
CA ASN A 100 4.92 -3.34 3.79
C ASN A 100 6.03 -4.41 3.93
N PRO A 101 7.09 -4.17 4.72
CA PRO A 101 8.19 -5.11 4.90
C PRO A 101 7.77 -6.48 5.42
N ALA A 102 6.90 -6.52 6.44
CA ALA A 102 6.47 -7.77 7.08
C ALA A 102 5.65 -8.65 6.11
N ALA A 103 4.73 -8.04 5.34
CA ALA A 103 3.96 -8.72 4.30
C ALA A 103 4.88 -9.25 3.17
N ALA A 104 5.87 -8.45 2.75
CA ALA A 104 6.83 -8.89 1.73
C ALA A 104 7.65 -10.10 2.22
N LYS A 105 8.09 -10.10 3.47
CA LYS A 105 8.80 -11.23 4.08
C LYS A 105 7.92 -12.46 4.20
N ALA A 106 6.67 -12.31 4.62
CA ALA A 106 5.70 -13.40 4.70
C ALA A 106 5.43 -14.03 3.33
N ALA A 107 5.26 -13.22 2.28
CA ALA A 107 5.09 -13.67 0.91
C ALA A 107 6.33 -14.43 0.39
N GLN A 108 7.55 -13.89 0.65
CA GLN A 108 8.83 -14.52 0.26
C GLN A 108 9.00 -15.90 0.89
N LEU A 109 8.55 -16.08 2.14
CA LEU A 109 8.61 -17.38 2.84
C LEU A 109 7.53 -18.35 2.37
N ALA A 110 6.40 -17.86 1.86
CA ALA A 110 5.29 -18.70 1.41
C ALA A 110 5.49 -19.30 0.01
N THR A 111 6.27 -18.65 -0.86
CA THR A 111 6.49 -19.12 -2.23
C THR A 111 7.82 -18.69 -2.81
N ASN A 112 8.42 -19.54 -3.64
CA ASN A 112 9.57 -19.23 -4.46
C ASN A 112 9.24 -19.25 -5.98
N ARG A 113 7.96 -19.39 -6.34
CA ARG A 113 7.48 -19.52 -7.73
C ARG A 113 6.61 -18.35 -8.15
N ILE A 114 5.62 -17.99 -7.31
CA ILE A 114 4.70 -16.89 -7.63
C ILE A 114 5.47 -15.58 -7.55
N PRO A 115 5.46 -14.75 -8.61
CA PRO A 115 6.04 -13.41 -8.58
C PRO A 115 5.53 -12.57 -7.42
N ILE A 116 6.45 -11.87 -6.75
CA ILE A 116 6.13 -10.96 -5.65
C ILE A 116 6.54 -9.55 -6.09
N VAL A 117 5.61 -8.62 -6.00
CA VAL A 117 5.87 -7.19 -6.19
C VAL A 117 5.57 -6.46 -4.89
N PHE A 118 6.58 -5.92 -4.24
CA PHE A 118 6.38 -5.12 -3.03
C PHE A 118 6.32 -3.62 -3.34
N TYR A 119 5.65 -2.87 -2.47
CA TYR A 119 5.90 -1.44 -2.34
C TYR A 119 6.16 -1.10 -0.87
N GLY A 120 6.98 -0.07 -0.68
CA GLY A 120 7.24 0.42 0.65
C GLY A 120 7.99 -0.54 1.57
N ALA A 121 9.00 -1.23 1.07
CA ALA A 121 9.79 -2.14 1.91
C ALA A 121 10.85 -1.43 2.78
N GLY A 122 11.05 -0.11 2.61
CA GLY A 122 12.06 0.67 3.33
C GLY A 122 13.47 0.27 2.93
N ASP A 123 14.07 -0.70 3.60
CA ASP A 123 15.38 -1.27 3.26
C ASP A 123 15.26 -2.74 2.80
N PRO A 124 14.97 -3.00 1.52
CA PRO A 124 14.74 -4.37 1.05
C PRO A 124 16.02 -5.24 1.02
N VAL A 125 17.20 -4.64 0.99
CA VAL A 125 18.49 -5.36 1.06
C VAL A 125 18.77 -5.76 2.50
N GLY A 126 18.71 -4.82 3.44
CA GLY A 126 18.92 -5.10 4.87
C GLY A 126 17.91 -6.07 5.46
N LEU A 127 16.68 -6.10 4.93
CA LEU A 127 15.64 -7.06 5.29
C LEU A 127 15.83 -8.45 4.63
N GLY A 128 16.82 -8.60 3.75
CA GLY A 128 17.06 -9.85 3.03
C GLY A 128 15.92 -10.23 2.08
N LEU A 129 15.17 -9.26 1.56
CA LEU A 129 14.16 -9.49 0.55
C LEU A 129 14.79 -9.63 -0.83
N ILE A 130 15.84 -8.86 -1.11
CA ILE A 130 16.57 -8.85 -2.37
C ILE A 130 18.07 -8.84 -2.13
N LYS A 131 18.84 -9.30 -3.13
CA LYS A 131 20.31 -9.25 -3.10
C LYS A 131 20.84 -7.85 -3.40
N SER A 132 20.26 -7.18 -4.38
CA SER A 132 20.59 -5.80 -4.78
C SER A 132 19.44 -5.19 -5.58
N PHE A 133 19.41 -3.87 -5.71
CA PHE A 133 18.40 -3.15 -6.49
C PHE A 133 18.43 -3.55 -7.97
N ALA A 134 19.62 -3.66 -8.57
CA ALA A 134 19.78 -3.97 -9.98
C ALA A 134 19.44 -5.44 -10.30
N ARG A 135 19.70 -6.35 -9.35
CA ARG A 135 19.45 -7.79 -9.49
C ARG A 135 18.84 -8.34 -8.20
N PRO A 136 17.52 -8.36 -8.10
CA PRO A 136 16.84 -8.82 -6.89
C PRO A 136 17.16 -10.26 -6.49
N GLY A 137 17.34 -11.15 -7.48
CA GLY A 137 17.90 -12.49 -7.28
C GLY A 137 16.93 -13.56 -6.81
N GLY A 138 15.64 -13.28 -6.78
CA GLY A 138 14.56 -14.21 -6.41
C GLY A 138 13.31 -13.95 -7.24
N ASN A 139 12.19 -14.54 -6.86
CA ASN A 139 10.89 -14.27 -7.47
C ASN A 139 10.27 -12.94 -7.01
N ILE A 140 11.07 -12.00 -6.55
CA ILE A 140 10.64 -10.75 -5.91
C ILE A 140 11.29 -9.53 -6.55
N THR A 141 10.48 -8.50 -6.79
CA THR A 141 10.89 -7.14 -7.19
C THR A 141 9.95 -6.13 -6.54
N GLY A 142 10.12 -4.85 -6.78
CA GLY A 142 9.19 -3.88 -6.22
C GLY A 142 9.66 -2.43 -6.26
N VAL A 143 8.99 -1.62 -5.46
CA VAL A 143 9.26 -0.19 -5.28
C VAL A 143 9.55 0.09 -3.80
N THR A 144 10.77 0.55 -3.50
CA THR A 144 11.13 1.02 -2.17
C THR A 144 10.96 2.55 -2.07
N ASP A 145 10.89 3.06 -0.87
CA ASP A 145 10.70 4.48 -0.56
C ASP A 145 11.79 5.07 0.35
N LEU A 146 12.79 4.28 0.73
CA LEU A 146 13.89 4.68 1.61
C LEU A 146 13.40 5.33 2.92
N ASP A 147 12.30 4.83 3.48
CA ASP A 147 11.56 5.45 4.59
C ASP A 147 12.42 5.64 5.86
N LEU A 148 13.39 4.76 6.11
CA LEU A 148 14.32 4.90 7.23
C LEU A 148 15.13 6.21 7.17
N GLU A 149 15.53 6.64 5.97
CA GLU A 149 16.29 7.88 5.80
C GLU A 149 15.44 9.13 6.10
N LEU A 150 14.10 8.99 5.96
CA LEU A 150 13.16 10.08 6.18
C LEU A 150 12.79 10.29 7.65
N ASP A 151 12.98 9.29 8.53
CA ASP A 151 12.57 9.35 9.93
C ASP A 151 13.25 10.51 10.69
N GLY A 152 14.55 10.66 10.51
CA GLY A 152 15.30 11.78 11.09
C GLY A 152 14.81 13.14 10.58
N LYS A 153 14.60 13.26 9.28
CA LYS A 153 14.11 14.49 8.65
C LYS A 153 12.69 14.84 9.08
N ARG A 154 11.87 13.84 9.31
CA ARG A 154 10.51 13.98 9.84
C ARG A 154 10.51 14.70 11.20
N LEU A 155 11.38 14.28 12.11
CA LEU A 155 11.53 14.92 13.42
C LEU A 155 12.12 16.34 13.34
N GLU A 156 13.07 16.57 12.41
CA GLU A 156 13.62 17.91 12.15
C GLU A 156 12.52 18.86 11.69
N ILE A 157 11.75 18.49 10.68
CA ILE A 157 10.63 19.30 10.16
C ILE A 157 9.61 19.56 11.28
N PHE A 158 9.29 18.58 12.10
CA PHE A 158 8.37 18.74 13.21
C PHE A 158 8.86 19.77 14.22
N LYS A 159 10.17 19.77 14.54
CA LYS A 159 10.81 20.78 15.36
C LYS A 159 10.82 22.16 14.71
N GLU A 160 11.05 22.24 13.40
CA GLU A 160 11.01 23.49 12.64
C GLU A 160 9.59 24.09 12.63
N MET A 161 8.56 23.27 12.49
CA MET A 161 7.14 23.70 12.57
C MET A 161 6.80 24.29 13.92
N MET A 162 7.41 23.78 14.99
CA MET A 162 7.16 24.16 16.37
C MET A 162 8.49 24.30 17.14
N PRO A 163 9.15 25.46 17.09
CA PRO A 163 10.47 25.66 17.73
C PRO A 163 10.51 25.32 19.23
N GLY A 164 9.37 25.46 19.93
CA GLY A 164 9.20 25.09 21.33
C GLY A 164 9.07 23.58 21.62
N LEU A 165 9.05 22.72 20.59
CA LEU A 165 8.92 21.26 20.75
C LEU A 165 10.16 20.67 21.43
N THR A 166 10.01 20.14 22.63
CA THR A 166 11.10 19.53 23.41
C THR A 166 10.76 18.13 23.94
N ARG A 167 9.50 17.72 23.92
CA ARG A 167 9.04 16.41 24.40
C ARG A 167 8.11 15.78 23.37
N VAL A 168 8.49 14.61 22.85
CA VAL A 168 7.77 13.91 21.78
C VAL A 168 7.51 12.46 22.19
N LEU A 169 6.28 12.00 22.00
CA LEU A 169 5.96 10.59 22.11
C LEU A 169 6.43 9.85 20.85
N LEU A 170 7.12 8.75 21.05
CA LEU A 170 7.47 7.77 20.02
C LEU A 170 6.89 6.41 20.41
N PRO A 171 5.69 6.04 19.96
CA PRO A 171 5.23 4.66 20.05
C PRO A 171 5.88 3.84 18.95
N TYR A 172 6.36 2.64 19.25
CA TYR A 172 6.95 1.75 18.24
C TYR A 172 6.64 0.28 18.54
N ASP A 173 6.60 -0.54 17.50
CA ASP A 173 6.37 -1.96 17.63
C ASP A 173 7.67 -2.68 18.01
N LYS A 174 7.74 -3.21 19.23
CA LYS A 174 8.91 -3.94 19.71
C LYS A 174 9.07 -5.35 19.10
N SER A 175 8.03 -5.87 18.48
CA SER A 175 8.03 -7.19 17.87
C SER A 175 8.54 -7.19 16.42
N GLU A 176 8.72 -6.00 15.83
CA GLU A 176 9.11 -5.84 14.44
C GLU A 176 10.48 -5.17 14.30
N THR A 177 11.40 -5.82 13.57
CA THR A 177 12.78 -5.37 13.38
C THR A 177 12.87 -3.99 12.71
N PHE A 178 12.00 -3.72 11.73
CA PHE A 178 11.99 -2.45 11.01
C PHE A 178 11.56 -1.30 11.94
N SER A 179 10.56 -1.52 12.79
CA SER A 179 10.11 -0.54 13.79
C SER A 179 11.21 -0.23 14.81
N ALA A 180 11.98 -1.23 15.23
CA ALA A 180 13.13 -1.03 16.10
C ALA A 180 14.23 -0.20 15.43
N ALA A 181 14.48 -0.41 14.13
CA ALA A 181 15.41 0.39 13.34
C ALA A 181 14.98 1.86 13.25
N GLN A 182 13.69 2.11 12.96
CA GLN A 182 13.12 3.46 12.97
C GLN A 182 13.27 4.15 14.33
N ALA A 183 13.00 3.44 15.44
CA ALA A 183 13.16 3.97 16.79
C ALA A 183 14.61 4.41 17.08
N ASN A 184 15.62 3.68 16.59
CA ASN A 184 17.02 4.07 16.70
C ASN A 184 17.32 5.40 15.99
N ILE A 185 16.81 5.57 14.76
CA ILE A 185 17.00 6.81 14.00
C ILE A 185 16.33 8.00 14.69
N TYR A 186 15.11 7.81 15.23
CA TYR A 186 14.44 8.84 16.01
C TYR A 186 15.22 9.22 17.27
N ARG A 187 15.84 8.24 17.99
CA ARG A 187 16.70 8.53 19.17
C ARG A 187 17.90 9.39 18.81
N GLU A 188 18.61 9.05 17.74
CA GLU A 188 19.77 9.82 17.29
C GLU A 188 19.37 11.24 16.88
N SER A 189 18.29 11.37 16.11
CA SER A 189 17.79 12.68 15.68
C SER A 189 17.31 13.52 16.87
N ALA A 190 16.61 12.92 17.82
CA ALA A 190 16.14 13.60 19.02
C ALA A 190 17.28 14.14 19.89
N ARG A 191 18.40 13.39 20.04
CA ARG A 191 19.59 13.87 20.74
C ARG A 191 20.17 15.11 20.06
N ARG A 192 20.31 15.10 18.73
CA ARG A 192 20.80 16.25 17.95
C ARG A 192 19.90 17.48 18.10
N LEU A 193 18.58 17.26 18.11
CA LEU A 193 17.56 18.31 18.18
C LEU A 193 17.23 18.76 19.61
N LYS A 194 17.87 18.17 20.64
CA LYS A 194 17.59 18.40 22.06
C LYS A 194 16.10 18.14 22.40
N ILE A 195 15.55 17.06 21.87
CA ILE A 195 14.19 16.57 22.13
C ILE A 195 14.27 15.36 23.06
N VAL A 196 13.46 15.37 24.10
CA VAL A 196 13.24 14.21 24.97
C VAL A 196 12.21 13.31 24.31
N LEU A 197 12.59 12.08 23.94
CA LEU A 197 11.65 11.08 23.47
C LEU A 197 11.02 10.35 24.65
N ASN A 198 9.70 10.40 24.71
CA ASN A 198 8.89 9.52 25.54
C ASN A 198 8.60 8.25 24.71
N GLU A 199 9.48 7.26 24.84
CA GLU A 199 9.39 6.04 24.08
C GLU A 199 8.38 5.07 24.70
N LYS A 200 7.53 4.49 23.88
CA LYS A 200 6.55 3.45 24.27
C LYS A 200 6.65 2.27 23.33
N ALA A 201 7.35 1.24 23.81
CA ALA A 201 7.39 -0.05 23.12
C ALA A 201 6.07 -0.76 23.35
N VAL A 202 5.36 -1.07 22.26
CA VAL A 202 4.08 -1.77 22.28
C VAL A 202 4.19 -3.05 21.45
N ALA A 203 3.34 -4.04 21.72
CA ALA A 203 3.29 -5.29 20.98
C ALA A 203 1.86 -5.66 20.55
N THR A 204 0.87 -4.94 21.05
CA THR A 204 -0.54 -5.22 20.78
C THR A 204 -1.32 -3.91 20.59
N GLN A 205 -2.45 -4.01 19.89
CA GLN A 205 -3.39 -2.92 19.74
C GLN A 205 -3.85 -2.35 21.08
N LYS A 206 -4.11 -3.23 22.06
CA LYS A 206 -4.52 -2.82 23.40
C LYS A 206 -3.46 -1.99 24.11
N GLU A 207 -2.18 -2.36 23.99
CA GLU A 207 -1.06 -1.58 24.53
C GLU A 207 -0.92 -0.22 23.82
N ALA A 208 -1.08 -0.20 22.51
CA ALA A 208 -1.06 1.04 21.73
C ALA A 208 -2.21 1.97 22.16
N GLN A 209 -3.44 1.45 22.27
CA GLN A 209 -4.60 2.21 22.74
C GLN A 209 -4.34 2.78 24.16
N ALA A 210 -3.91 1.94 25.09
CA ALA A 210 -3.59 2.37 26.46
C ALA A 210 -2.51 3.44 26.50
N THR A 211 -1.50 3.35 25.60
CA THR A 211 -0.46 4.38 25.44
C THR A 211 -1.09 5.71 25.05
N PHE A 212 -1.90 5.74 24.00
CA PHE A 212 -2.54 6.97 23.54
C PHE A 212 -3.56 7.50 24.55
N ASP A 213 -4.24 6.64 25.30
CA ASP A 213 -5.19 7.06 26.35
C ASP A 213 -4.47 7.71 27.55
N SER A 214 -3.30 7.24 27.90
CA SER A 214 -2.56 7.69 29.08
C SER A 214 -1.83 9.02 28.91
N ILE A 215 -1.46 9.42 27.67
CA ILE A 215 -0.70 10.65 27.45
C ILE A 215 -1.54 11.93 27.64
N ASN A 216 -0.89 13.00 28.01
CA ASN A 216 -1.46 14.33 28.08
C ASN A 216 -0.44 15.42 27.66
N LYS A 217 -0.90 16.68 27.53
CA LYS A 217 -0.06 17.81 27.09
C LYS A 217 1.11 18.13 28.02
N ASN A 218 1.01 17.78 29.29
CA ASN A 218 2.09 18.02 30.24
C ASN A 218 3.23 17.02 30.03
N ASP A 219 2.92 15.82 29.54
CA ASP A 219 3.91 14.77 29.30
C ASP A 219 4.61 14.95 27.96
N VAL A 220 3.83 15.24 26.90
CA VAL A 220 4.34 15.36 25.54
C VAL A 220 3.71 16.55 24.80
N GLN A 221 4.49 17.16 23.91
CA GLN A 221 4.09 18.31 23.09
C GLN A 221 3.80 17.91 21.63
N GLY A 222 4.16 16.68 21.26
CA GLY A 222 3.94 16.15 19.94
C GLY A 222 4.06 14.63 19.92
N ILE A 223 3.58 14.02 18.86
CA ILE A 223 3.63 12.57 18.61
C ILE A 223 4.25 12.36 17.23
N VAL A 224 5.31 11.58 17.13
CA VAL A 224 5.76 11.02 15.84
C VAL A 224 5.19 9.62 15.68
N VAL A 225 4.64 9.32 14.51
CA VAL A 225 4.00 8.03 14.22
C VAL A 225 4.84 7.31 13.16
N PRO A 226 5.67 6.33 13.56
CA PRO A 226 6.48 5.57 12.62
C PRO A 226 5.60 4.68 11.74
N ARG A 227 6.10 4.34 10.56
CA ARG A 227 5.37 3.53 9.59
C ARG A 227 5.03 2.14 10.08
N SER A 228 5.97 1.51 10.74
CA SER A 228 5.82 0.13 11.23
C SER A 228 4.96 0.01 12.47
N LEU A 229 4.24 1.05 12.85
CA LEU A 229 3.25 0.93 13.89
C LEU A 229 2.00 0.29 13.29
N SER A 230 1.99 -1.05 13.23
CA SER A 230 0.88 -1.88 12.72
C SER A 230 -0.43 -1.63 13.47
N PHE A 231 -0.31 -1.03 14.65
CA PHE A 231 -1.40 -0.58 15.49
C PHE A 231 -1.97 0.77 15.09
N ASN A 232 -1.53 1.30 13.98
CA ASN A 232 -2.08 2.53 13.43
C ASN A 232 -3.45 2.20 12.86
N ILE A 233 -4.31 1.78 13.78
CA ILE A 233 -5.74 1.68 13.52
C ILE A 233 -6.13 3.00 12.89
N PRO A 234 -6.81 2.98 11.76
CA PRO A 234 -7.24 4.20 11.11
C PRO A 234 -7.91 5.11 12.14
N GLY A 235 -7.26 6.20 12.45
CA GLY A 235 -7.79 7.18 13.37
C GLY A 235 -7.17 7.22 14.77
N LEU A 236 -6.56 6.18 15.31
CA LEU A 236 -6.10 6.17 16.70
C LEU A 236 -5.21 7.38 17.05
N ALA A 237 -4.13 7.62 16.27
CA ALA A 237 -3.26 8.77 16.48
C ALA A 237 -3.93 10.09 16.12
N VAL A 238 -4.79 10.12 15.08
CA VAL A 238 -5.57 11.31 14.69
C VAL A 238 -6.62 11.65 15.76
N GLU A 239 -7.27 10.65 16.32
CA GLU A 239 -8.24 10.81 17.40
C GLU A 239 -7.57 11.30 18.69
N ALA A 240 -6.42 10.72 19.06
CA ALA A 240 -5.63 11.16 20.20
C ALA A 240 -5.18 12.62 20.04
N MET A 241 -4.74 13.01 18.82
CA MET A 241 -4.43 14.39 18.49
C MET A 241 -5.64 15.31 18.73
N SER A 242 -6.77 14.97 18.15
CA SER A 242 -7.98 15.79 18.22
C SER A 242 -8.49 15.94 19.66
N LYS A 243 -8.64 14.83 20.39
CA LYS A 243 -9.15 14.82 21.77
C LYS A 243 -8.20 15.49 22.76
N LYS A 244 -6.90 15.24 22.63
CA LYS A 244 -5.88 15.70 23.59
C LYS A 244 -5.19 16.99 23.16
N ARG A 245 -5.46 17.46 21.94
CA ARG A 245 -4.85 18.63 21.32
C ARG A 245 -3.32 18.54 21.28
N ILE A 246 -2.78 17.38 20.92
CA ILE A 246 -1.35 17.10 20.78
C ILE A 246 -1.06 16.89 19.29
N PRO A 247 -0.25 17.74 18.64
CA PRO A 247 0.04 17.61 17.21
C PRO A 247 0.76 16.31 16.87
N THR A 248 0.51 15.79 15.67
CA THR A 248 1.09 14.53 15.18
C THR A 248 1.88 14.73 13.90
N MET A 249 3.02 14.07 13.78
CA MET A 249 3.79 13.98 12.53
C MET A 249 3.74 12.55 12.02
N PHE A 250 3.14 12.37 10.85
CA PHE A 250 2.95 11.07 10.20
C PHE A 250 4.00 10.79 9.13
N PHE A 251 4.16 9.53 8.79
CA PHE A 251 5.06 9.06 7.73
C PHE A 251 4.48 9.18 6.32
N GLY A 252 3.21 9.53 6.15
CA GLY A 252 2.61 9.66 4.83
C GLY A 252 1.39 10.57 4.79
N PRO A 253 1.09 11.14 3.61
CA PRO A 253 0.07 12.17 3.42
C PRO A 253 -1.36 11.70 3.73
N TRP A 254 -1.66 10.42 3.54
CA TRP A 254 -2.98 9.85 3.77
C TRP A 254 -3.56 10.16 5.16
N TYR A 255 -2.71 10.14 6.21
CA TYR A 255 -3.16 10.43 7.58
C TYR A 255 -3.53 11.90 7.78
N VAL A 256 -2.90 12.79 7.04
CA VAL A 256 -3.22 14.22 7.07
C VAL A 256 -4.56 14.48 6.40
N ASP A 257 -4.89 13.73 5.35
CA ASP A 257 -6.20 13.75 4.69
C ASP A 257 -7.32 13.23 5.62
N GLN A 258 -6.99 12.36 6.56
CA GLN A 258 -7.90 11.89 7.61
C GLN A 258 -7.98 12.83 8.83
N GLY A 259 -7.38 14.01 8.77
CA GLY A 259 -7.43 15.01 9.85
C GLY A 259 -6.16 15.13 10.69
N GLY A 260 -5.10 14.40 10.36
CA GLY A 260 -3.78 14.52 11.02
C GLY A 260 -3.17 15.91 10.85
N PHE A 261 -2.20 16.26 11.72
CA PHE A 261 -1.59 17.59 11.74
C PHE A 261 -0.61 17.83 10.60
N ALA A 262 0.35 16.92 10.41
CA ALA A 262 1.34 17.01 9.34
C ALA A 262 1.92 15.63 8.98
N SER A 263 2.49 15.54 7.80
CA SER A 263 3.28 14.38 7.36
C SER A 263 4.47 14.81 6.51
N TYR A 264 5.53 14.00 6.57
CA TYR A 264 6.65 14.07 5.65
C TYR A 264 7.06 12.66 5.27
N GLY A 265 6.86 12.28 4.03
CA GLY A 265 7.16 10.93 3.59
C GLY A 265 6.66 10.57 2.20
N PRO A 266 6.80 9.32 1.79
CA PRO A 266 6.49 8.89 0.45
C PRO A 266 4.99 8.94 0.13
N ASP A 267 4.69 9.30 -1.10
CA ASP A 267 3.37 9.16 -1.67
C ASP A 267 3.15 7.69 -2.09
N PHE A 268 2.48 6.92 -1.25
CA PHE A 268 2.23 5.49 -1.50
C PHE A 268 1.29 5.22 -2.67
N TYR A 269 0.41 6.16 -3.02
CA TYR A 269 -0.39 6.04 -4.22
C TYR A 269 0.51 6.02 -5.46
N LYS A 270 1.49 6.92 -5.51
CA LYS A 270 2.50 6.93 -6.59
C LYS A 270 3.39 5.68 -6.55
N SER A 271 3.74 5.17 -5.36
CA SER A 271 4.44 3.87 -5.28
C SER A 271 3.65 2.74 -5.94
N GLY A 272 2.35 2.68 -5.70
CA GLY A 272 1.47 1.69 -6.32
C GLY A 272 1.38 1.84 -7.84
N ARG A 273 1.22 3.08 -8.34
CA ARG A 273 1.23 3.35 -9.79
C ARG A 273 2.57 2.98 -10.44
N GLN A 274 3.68 3.23 -9.75
CA GLN A 274 5.01 2.83 -10.21
C GLN A 274 5.13 1.30 -10.23
N ALA A 275 4.66 0.62 -9.19
CA ALA A 275 4.64 -0.84 -9.11
C ALA A 275 3.77 -1.48 -10.19
N ALA A 276 2.69 -0.83 -10.65
CA ALA A 276 1.87 -1.30 -11.76
C ALA A 276 2.69 -1.52 -13.05
N ARG A 277 3.78 -0.75 -13.26
CA ARG A 277 4.70 -0.95 -14.37
C ARG A 277 5.49 -2.25 -14.24
N LEU A 278 5.86 -2.62 -13.02
CA LEU A 278 6.57 -3.88 -12.75
C LEU A 278 5.62 -5.06 -12.91
N VAL A 279 4.38 -4.93 -12.42
CA VAL A 279 3.31 -5.91 -12.61
C VAL A 279 3.01 -6.10 -14.10
N ASP A 280 2.92 -5.03 -14.89
CA ASP A 280 2.75 -5.09 -16.35
C ASP A 280 3.85 -5.90 -17.05
N LYS A 281 5.13 -5.69 -16.66
CA LYS A 281 6.24 -6.50 -17.19
C LYS A 281 6.09 -7.99 -16.87
N ILE A 282 5.69 -8.31 -15.64
CA ILE A 282 5.45 -9.69 -15.20
C ILE A 282 4.28 -10.31 -15.98
N MET A 283 3.17 -9.58 -16.15
CA MET A 283 2.01 -10.02 -16.95
C MET A 283 2.39 -10.30 -18.42
N LYS A 284 3.42 -9.62 -18.93
CA LYS A 284 3.99 -9.83 -20.28
C LYS A 284 5.06 -10.92 -20.31
N GLY A 285 5.29 -11.64 -19.22
CA GLY A 285 6.20 -12.77 -19.14
C GLY A 285 7.63 -12.46 -18.72
N THR A 286 7.95 -11.21 -18.29
CA THR A 286 9.29 -10.89 -17.78
C THR A 286 9.48 -11.54 -16.40
N ASP A 287 10.60 -12.23 -16.21
CA ASP A 287 10.94 -12.83 -14.91
C ASP A 287 11.21 -11.72 -13.88
N PRO A 288 10.62 -11.77 -12.69
CA PRO A 288 10.88 -10.78 -11.63
C PRO A 288 12.35 -10.66 -11.25
N ARG A 289 13.16 -11.71 -11.43
CA ARG A 289 14.63 -11.67 -11.22
C ARG A 289 15.36 -10.67 -12.10
N GLU A 290 14.80 -10.37 -13.26
CA GLU A 290 15.36 -9.45 -14.26
C GLU A 290 14.81 -8.03 -14.14
N ILE A 291 13.84 -7.83 -13.26
CA ILE A 291 13.20 -6.52 -13.04
C ILE A 291 13.90 -5.82 -11.87
N PRO A 292 14.69 -4.76 -12.10
CA PRO A 292 15.31 -4.00 -11.03
C PRO A 292 14.26 -3.43 -10.06
N VAL A 293 14.63 -3.39 -8.78
CA VAL A 293 13.85 -2.66 -7.76
C VAL A 293 14.01 -1.17 -7.99
N GLU A 294 12.92 -0.46 -7.91
CA GLU A 294 12.87 0.98 -8.13
C GLU A 294 12.70 1.74 -6.82
N VAL A 295 13.10 3.01 -6.83
CA VAL A 295 12.93 3.92 -5.70
C VAL A 295 11.78 4.88 -6.01
N ASN A 296 10.85 5.03 -5.06
CA ASN A 296 9.88 6.12 -5.10
C ASN A 296 10.49 7.39 -4.52
N ASN A 297 10.85 8.34 -5.37
CA ASN A 297 11.39 9.64 -4.97
C ASN A 297 10.30 10.71 -4.78
N ASN A 298 9.02 10.34 -4.83
CA ASN A 298 7.92 11.28 -4.60
C ASN A 298 7.68 11.42 -3.10
N ILE A 299 8.43 12.31 -2.46
CA ILE A 299 8.27 12.66 -1.06
C ILE A 299 7.37 13.88 -0.97
N GLU A 300 6.38 13.82 -0.09
CA GLU A 300 5.46 14.92 0.15
C GLU A 300 5.55 15.41 1.60
N PHE A 301 5.63 16.73 1.74
CA PHE A 301 5.39 17.44 2.99
C PHE A 301 3.99 18.03 2.96
N VAL A 302 3.10 17.53 3.81
CA VAL A 302 1.71 17.98 3.90
C VAL A 302 1.43 18.55 5.28
N VAL A 303 0.75 19.69 5.32
CA VAL A 303 0.38 20.39 6.55
C VAL A 303 -1.12 20.66 6.56
N ASN A 304 -1.77 20.41 7.69
CA ASN A 304 -3.20 20.66 7.89
C ASN A 304 -3.41 21.85 8.84
N LEU A 305 -3.67 23.02 8.29
CA LEU A 305 -3.93 24.24 9.05
C LEU A 305 -5.28 24.19 9.79
N LYS A 306 -6.29 23.46 9.27
CA LYS A 306 -7.54 23.24 10.02
C LYS A 306 -7.27 22.48 11.32
N ALA A 307 -6.49 21.40 11.22
CA ALA A 307 -6.10 20.62 12.39
C ALA A 307 -5.25 21.47 13.37
N ALA A 308 -4.28 22.24 12.84
CA ALA A 308 -3.46 23.15 13.65
C ALA A 308 -4.32 24.14 14.43
N THR A 309 -5.26 24.80 13.75
CA THR A 309 -6.19 25.77 14.37
C THR A 309 -7.07 25.11 15.43
N ALA A 310 -7.63 23.94 15.14
CA ALA A 310 -8.50 23.21 16.05
C ALA A 310 -7.82 22.82 17.37
N ILE A 311 -6.51 22.54 17.33
CA ILE A 311 -5.73 22.20 18.53
C ILE A 311 -5.00 23.41 19.15
N GLY A 312 -5.13 24.61 18.54
CA GLY A 312 -4.54 25.86 19.03
C GLY A 312 -3.03 25.98 18.80
N ILE A 313 -2.50 25.34 17.75
CA ILE A 313 -1.09 25.40 17.38
C ILE A 313 -0.88 26.42 16.25
N LYS A 314 0.09 27.32 16.42
CA LYS A 314 0.56 28.19 15.35
C LYS A 314 1.81 27.56 14.73
N ILE A 315 1.76 27.36 13.41
CA ILE A 315 2.90 26.85 12.63
C ILE A 315 3.73 28.04 12.16
N VAL A 316 5.03 27.89 12.19
CA VAL A 316 6.00 28.90 11.67
C VAL A 316 5.73 29.09 10.17
N PRO A 317 5.44 30.33 9.69
CA PRO A 317 5.05 30.57 8.30
C PRO A 317 6.08 30.10 7.28
N GLU A 318 7.36 30.24 7.59
CA GLU A 318 8.48 29.88 6.71
C GLU A 318 8.47 28.38 6.36
N VAL A 319 7.97 27.54 7.27
CA VAL A 319 7.84 26.09 7.01
C VAL A 319 6.72 25.79 6.03
N LEU A 320 5.65 26.59 6.02
CA LEU A 320 4.53 26.40 5.10
C LEU A 320 4.92 26.60 3.64
N TYR A 321 5.90 27.47 3.35
CA TYR A 321 6.38 27.67 1.97
C TYR A 321 7.07 26.44 1.40
N ARG A 322 7.54 25.54 2.25
CA ARG A 322 8.20 24.30 1.86
C ARG A 322 7.22 23.13 1.72
N ALA A 323 5.99 23.31 2.20
CA ALA A 323 4.98 22.25 2.10
C ALA A 323 4.53 22.07 0.64
N ASN A 324 4.51 20.83 0.19
CA ASN A 324 3.96 20.46 -1.13
C ASN A 324 2.44 20.71 -1.17
N ARG A 325 1.78 20.54 -0.01
CA ARG A 325 0.34 20.72 0.11
C ARG A 325 -0.04 21.25 1.51
N VAL A 326 -0.94 22.22 1.52
CA VAL A 326 -1.48 22.84 2.74
C VAL A 326 -3.01 22.72 2.72
N ILE A 327 -3.59 21.98 3.67
CA ILE A 327 -5.04 21.86 3.86
C ILE A 327 -5.50 23.06 4.69
N ARG A 328 -6.42 23.87 4.11
CA ARG A 328 -6.97 25.10 4.70
C ARG A 328 -8.46 24.98 4.97
#